data_d2f05f75f82607883205827bd898ecbb
#
_entry.id   d2f05f75f82607883205827bd898ecbb
#
_cell.length_a   1.000
_cell.length_b   1.000
_cell.length_c   1.000
_cell.angle_alpha   90.00
_cell.angle_beta   90.00
_cell.angle_gamma   90.00
#
_symmetry.space_group_name_H-M   'P 1'
#
loop_
_entity.id
_entity.type
_entity.pdbx_description
1 polymer ?
#
loop_
_entity_poly.entity_id
_entity_poly.type
_entity_poly.pdbx_seq_one_letter_code
_entity_poly.pdbx_strand_id
1 'polypeptide(L)'
;MKTILCVDDEPTQLMLLRLALTRAGFHVLEANDGQKGVEMTAQHQPALVIMDLMMPGMDGATAIMHLKQNQATQHIPILVLSAYVKGDQAKRAMEAGAAELVSKSLILTDLIEKVKNYTQ
;
A
#
# COMPACT_ATOMS: atom_id res chain seq x y z
N MET A 1 1.03 -18.22 -5.20
CA MET A 1 0.72 -16.84 -5.61
C MET A 1 1.20 -15.86 -4.56
N LYS A 2 1.59 -14.68 -4.98
CA LYS A 2 2.08 -13.68 -4.05
C LYS A 2 0.93 -12.92 -3.40
N THR A 3 1.15 -12.46 -2.18
CA THR A 3 0.14 -11.76 -1.39
C THR A 3 0.39 -10.27 -1.43
N ILE A 4 -0.66 -9.49 -1.70
CA ILE A 4 -0.65 -8.04 -1.68
C ILE A 4 -1.57 -7.58 -0.56
N LEU A 5 -1.10 -6.70 0.31
CA LEU A 5 -1.93 -6.08 1.33
C LEU A 5 -2.34 -4.70 0.85
N CYS A 6 -3.64 -4.45 0.83
CA CYS A 6 -4.20 -3.14 0.47
C CYS A 6 -4.71 -2.46 1.73
N VAL A 7 -4.25 -1.24 1.99
CA VAL A 7 -4.60 -0.45 3.18
C VAL A 7 -5.28 0.83 2.72
N ASP A 8 -6.57 0.96 2.99
CA ASP A 8 -7.37 2.12 2.62
C ASP A 8 -8.63 2.12 3.48
N ASP A 9 -9.11 3.29 3.87
CA ASP A 9 -10.32 3.40 4.66
C ASP A 9 -11.61 3.42 3.82
N GLU A 10 -11.49 3.49 2.50
CA GLU A 10 -12.64 3.50 1.60
C GLU A 10 -12.96 2.09 1.10
N PRO A 11 -14.14 1.54 1.46
CA PRO A 11 -14.50 0.18 1.03
C PRO A 11 -14.54 0.01 -0.49
N THR A 12 -14.99 1.03 -1.22
CA THR A 12 -15.07 0.97 -2.68
C THR A 12 -13.68 0.82 -3.30
N GLN A 13 -12.71 1.57 -2.78
CA GLN A 13 -11.34 1.50 -3.27
C GLN A 13 -10.73 0.11 -3.00
N LEU A 14 -10.94 -0.43 -1.80
CA LEU A 14 -10.47 -1.78 -1.48
C LEU A 14 -11.10 -2.83 -2.40
N MET A 15 -12.39 -2.69 -2.70
CA MET A 15 -13.08 -3.61 -3.60
C MET A 15 -12.47 -3.58 -5.01
N LEU A 16 -12.22 -2.38 -5.54
CA LEU A 16 -11.63 -2.23 -6.87
C LEU A 16 -10.25 -2.87 -6.94
N LEU A 17 -9.41 -2.62 -5.93
CA LEU A 17 -8.07 -3.20 -5.85
C LEU A 17 -8.14 -4.72 -5.73
N ARG A 18 -9.02 -5.24 -4.88
CA ARG A 18 -9.18 -6.67 -4.70
C ARG A 18 -9.55 -7.36 -6.02
N LEU A 19 -10.54 -6.81 -6.74
CA LEU A 19 -10.97 -7.39 -7.99
C LEU A 19 -9.86 -7.38 -9.03
N ALA A 20 -9.17 -6.25 -9.18
CA ALA A 20 -8.12 -6.11 -10.19
C ALA A 20 -6.92 -7.02 -9.88
N LEU A 21 -6.48 -7.02 -8.64
CA LEU A 21 -5.30 -7.81 -8.24
C LEU A 21 -5.59 -9.31 -8.24
N THR A 22 -6.79 -9.71 -7.81
CA THR A 22 -7.19 -11.11 -7.84
C THR A 22 -7.22 -11.63 -9.28
N ARG A 23 -7.74 -10.83 -10.20
CA ARG A 23 -7.76 -11.19 -11.62
C ARG A 23 -6.36 -11.33 -12.19
N ALA A 24 -5.42 -10.57 -11.65
CA ALA A 24 -4.02 -10.62 -12.09
C ALA A 24 -3.24 -11.80 -11.47
N GLY A 25 -3.87 -12.58 -10.60
CA GLY A 25 -3.25 -13.78 -10.01
C GLY A 25 -2.66 -13.57 -8.63
N PHE A 26 -2.96 -12.47 -7.96
CA PHE A 26 -2.47 -12.21 -6.61
C PHE A 26 -3.49 -12.64 -5.56
N HIS A 27 -2.99 -13.02 -4.38
CA HIS A 27 -3.80 -13.15 -3.18
C HIS A 27 -3.87 -11.78 -2.50
N VAL A 28 -5.07 -11.34 -2.14
CA VAL A 28 -5.26 -9.97 -1.62
C VAL A 28 -5.75 -10.01 -0.18
N LEU A 29 -5.06 -9.27 0.68
CA LEU A 29 -5.49 -8.99 2.04
C LEU A 29 -5.87 -7.52 2.13
N GLU A 30 -6.77 -7.18 3.05
CA GLU A 30 -7.28 -5.83 3.20
C GLU A 30 -7.18 -5.37 4.64
N ALA A 31 -6.79 -4.11 4.83
CA ALA A 31 -6.83 -3.43 6.11
C ALA A 31 -7.52 -2.08 5.90
N ASN A 32 -8.42 -1.69 6.79
CA ASN A 32 -9.20 -0.48 6.64
C ASN A 32 -8.67 0.71 7.43
N ASP A 33 -7.51 0.58 8.06
CA ASP A 33 -6.82 1.69 8.70
C ASP A 33 -5.32 1.40 8.80
N GLY A 34 -4.55 2.44 9.13
CA GLY A 34 -3.09 2.34 9.17
C GLY A 34 -2.57 1.39 10.25
N GLN A 35 -3.20 1.39 11.42
CA GLN A 35 -2.80 0.52 12.52
C GLN A 35 -2.96 -0.95 12.13
N LYS A 36 -4.11 -1.32 11.57
CA LYS A 36 -4.32 -2.68 11.08
C LYS A 36 -3.36 -3.03 9.95
N GLY A 37 -3.08 -2.06 9.08
CA GLY A 37 -2.11 -2.26 8.00
C GLY A 37 -0.73 -2.63 8.53
N VAL A 38 -0.26 -1.93 9.57
CA VAL A 38 1.03 -2.22 10.19
C VAL A 38 1.01 -3.62 10.83
N GLU A 39 -0.04 -3.93 11.58
CA GLU A 39 -0.17 -5.22 12.25
C GLU A 39 -0.22 -6.39 11.25
N MET A 40 -1.02 -6.24 10.20
CA MET A 40 -1.18 -7.29 9.19
C MET A 40 0.08 -7.48 8.35
N THR A 41 0.83 -6.42 8.11
CA THR A 41 2.11 -6.53 7.40
C THR A 41 3.09 -7.37 8.19
N ALA A 42 3.19 -7.11 9.50
CA ALA A 42 4.08 -7.89 10.36
C ALA A 42 3.63 -9.35 10.46
N GLN A 43 2.33 -9.58 10.55
CA GLN A 43 1.77 -10.93 10.72
C GLN A 43 1.86 -11.77 9.45
N HIS A 44 1.52 -11.20 8.29
CA HIS A 44 1.35 -11.95 7.06
C HIS A 44 2.53 -11.85 6.09
N GLN A 45 3.43 -10.91 6.28
CA GLN A 45 4.62 -10.72 5.44
C GLN A 45 4.28 -10.70 3.94
N PRO A 46 3.41 -9.78 3.49
CA PRO A 46 3.05 -9.72 2.08
C PRO A 46 4.23 -9.37 1.18
N ALA A 47 4.12 -9.66 -0.09
CA ALA A 47 5.14 -9.33 -1.07
C ALA A 47 5.19 -7.82 -1.34
N LEU A 48 4.08 -7.12 -1.14
CA LEU A 48 3.96 -5.69 -1.37
C LEU A 48 2.77 -5.14 -0.59
N VAL A 49 2.87 -3.90 -0.13
CA VAL A 49 1.78 -3.17 0.52
C VAL A 49 1.38 -2.00 -0.38
N ILE A 50 0.09 -1.86 -0.65
CA ILE A 50 -0.48 -0.66 -1.27
C ILE A 50 -1.12 0.15 -0.15
N MET A 51 -0.64 1.38 0.05
CA MET A 51 -1.00 2.20 1.20
C MET A 51 -1.60 3.53 0.76
N ASP A 52 -2.78 3.86 1.29
CA ASP A 52 -3.36 5.19 1.14
C ASP A 52 -2.71 6.15 2.15
N LEU A 53 -2.61 7.42 1.79
CA LEU A 53 -2.02 8.42 2.68
C LEU A 53 -3.02 9.02 3.67
N MET A 54 -4.22 9.34 3.19
CA MET A 54 -5.18 10.11 3.96
C MET A 54 -6.20 9.19 4.63
N MET A 55 -5.87 8.75 5.84
CA MET A 55 -6.74 7.89 6.63
C MET A 55 -6.93 8.48 8.02
N PRO A 56 -8.12 8.31 8.64
CA PRO A 56 -8.31 8.77 10.02
C PRO A 56 -7.44 7.95 10.98
N GLY A 57 -7.04 8.60 12.06
CA GLY A 57 -6.12 7.98 13.03
C GLY A 57 -4.70 8.00 12.52
N MET A 58 -4.10 6.83 12.35
CA MET A 58 -2.75 6.74 11.82
C MET A 58 -2.76 6.96 10.30
N ASP A 59 -2.11 8.02 9.83
CA ASP A 59 -2.03 8.30 8.40
C ASP A 59 -1.02 7.38 7.71
N GLY A 60 -1.03 7.37 6.37
CA GLY A 60 -0.17 6.50 5.59
C GLY A 60 1.31 6.73 5.81
N ALA A 61 1.74 7.98 5.92
CA ALA A 61 3.16 8.29 6.14
C ALA A 61 3.65 7.75 7.48
N THR A 62 2.83 7.85 8.52
CA THR A 62 3.15 7.31 9.85
C THR A 62 3.22 5.78 9.79
N ALA A 63 2.26 5.15 9.11
CA ALA A 63 2.27 3.69 8.96
C ALA A 63 3.54 3.21 8.23
N ILE A 64 3.92 3.90 7.17
CA ILE A 64 5.16 3.59 6.42
C ILE A 64 6.38 3.72 7.32
N MET A 65 6.42 4.78 8.14
CA MET A 65 7.52 4.97 9.09
C MET A 65 7.65 3.78 10.03
N HIS A 66 6.53 3.33 10.61
CA HIS A 66 6.54 2.15 11.50
C HIS A 66 7.05 0.91 10.77
N LEU A 67 6.60 0.68 9.55
CA LEU A 67 7.01 -0.49 8.78
C LEU A 67 8.51 -0.47 8.45
N LYS A 68 9.03 0.71 8.10
CA LYS A 68 10.44 0.85 7.70
C LYS A 68 11.40 0.86 8.90
N GLN A 69 10.90 1.14 10.09
CA GLN A 69 11.69 1.08 11.32
C GLN A 69 11.72 -0.32 11.94
N ASN A 70 10.90 -1.25 11.47
CA ASN A 70 10.82 -2.61 11.98
C ASN A 70 11.60 -3.54 11.06
N GLN A 71 12.60 -4.24 11.62
CA GLN A 71 13.45 -5.16 10.84
C GLN A 71 12.65 -6.26 10.15
N ALA A 72 11.52 -6.66 10.74
CA ALA A 72 10.68 -7.71 10.16
C ALA A 72 9.93 -7.27 8.90
N THR A 73 9.73 -5.96 8.70
CA THR A 73 8.91 -5.44 7.61
C THR A 73 9.63 -4.43 6.71
N GLN A 74 10.82 -3.97 7.10
CA GLN A 74 11.51 -2.90 6.37
C GLN A 74 11.86 -3.26 4.93
N HIS A 75 11.97 -4.54 4.61
CA HIS A 75 12.30 -5.01 3.25
C HIS A 75 11.09 -5.04 2.31
N ILE A 76 9.88 -4.94 2.84
CA ILE A 76 8.65 -5.05 2.05
C ILE A 76 8.42 -3.75 1.30
N PRO A 77 8.31 -3.75 -0.04
CA PRO A 77 8.06 -2.52 -0.78
C PRO A 77 6.66 -1.99 -0.50
N ILE A 78 6.57 -0.67 -0.36
CA ILE A 78 5.30 0.02 -0.11
C ILE A 78 5.04 0.96 -1.27
N LEU A 79 3.95 0.70 -1.98
CA LEU A 79 3.48 1.54 -3.07
C LEU A 79 2.35 2.40 -2.52
N VAL A 80 2.54 3.72 -2.56
CA VAL A 80 1.51 4.65 -2.09
C VAL A 80 0.55 4.94 -3.23
N LEU A 81 -0.75 4.74 -2.97
CA LEU A 81 -1.82 5.03 -3.92
C LEU A 81 -2.68 6.13 -3.32
N SER A 82 -2.57 7.35 -3.84
CA SER A 82 -3.20 8.52 -3.23
C SER A 82 -3.87 9.40 -4.27
N ALA A 83 -4.92 10.12 -3.82
CA ALA A 83 -5.57 11.14 -4.63
C ALA A 83 -4.62 12.33 -4.89
N TYR A 84 -3.65 12.53 -3.98
CA TYR A 84 -2.70 13.65 -4.07
C TYR A 84 -1.28 13.10 -4.08
N VAL A 85 -0.55 13.40 -5.17
CA VAL A 85 0.85 12.96 -5.32
C VAL A 85 1.85 14.08 -5.03
N LYS A 86 1.37 15.22 -4.51
CA LYS A 86 2.18 16.38 -4.13
C LYS A 86 1.77 16.86 -2.75
N GLY A 87 2.61 17.70 -2.15
CA GLY A 87 2.33 18.30 -0.85
C GLY A 87 3.05 17.58 0.28
N ASP A 88 2.76 18.02 1.52
CA ASP A 88 3.49 17.56 2.70
C ASP A 88 3.33 16.07 2.99
N GLN A 89 2.13 15.53 2.81
CA GLN A 89 1.88 14.11 3.08
C GLN A 89 2.65 13.22 2.09
N ALA A 90 2.65 13.62 0.80
CA ALA A 90 3.40 12.90 -0.21
C ALA A 90 4.89 12.91 0.09
N LYS A 91 5.43 14.08 0.46
CA LYS A 91 6.83 14.23 0.83
C LYS A 91 7.19 13.37 2.04
N ARG A 92 6.35 13.40 3.08
CA ARG A 92 6.55 12.61 4.29
C ARG A 92 6.58 11.11 3.99
N ALA A 93 5.69 10.65 3.11
CA ALA A 93 5.63 9.23 2.72
C ALA A 93 6.93 8.79 2.04
N MET A 94 7.45 9.60 1.12
CA MET A 94 8.70 9.27 0.44
C MET A 94 9.88 9.31 1.39
N GLU A 95 9.94 10.30 2.27
CA GLU A 95 10.99 10.39 3.29
C GLU A 95 10.93 9.22 4.28
N ALA A 96 9.73 8.72 4.55
CA ALA A 96 9.55 7.57 5.44
C ALA A 96 9.97 6.24 4.80
N GLY A 97 10.11 6.20 3.47
CA GLY A 97 10.64 5.03 2.79
C GLY A 97 9.72 4.36 1.79
N ALA A 98 8.66 5.04 1.34
CA ALA A 98 7.81 4.49 0.27
C ALA A 98 8.63 4.26 -1.00
N ALA A 99 8.36 3.18 -1.70
CA ALA A 99 9.06 2.85 -2.93
C ALA A 99 8.62 3.75 -4.08
N GLU A 100 7.33 4.06 -4.14
CA GLU A 100 6.78 4.88 -5.22
C GLU A 100 5.46 5.49 -4.79
N LEU A 101 5.18 6.68 -5.33
CA LEU A 101 3.91 7.38 -5.15
C LEU A 101 3.12 7.31 -6.45
N VAL A 102 1.89 6.80 -6.38
CA VAL A 102 1.05 6.59 -7.55
C VAL A 102 -0.28 7.30 -7.34
N SER A 103 -0.73 8.02 -8.35
CA SER A 103 -2.04 8.68 -8.32
C SER A 103 -3.18 7.67 -8.38
N LYS A 104 -4.24 7.90 -7.60
CA LYS A 104 -5.46 7.09 -7.66
C LYS A 104 -6.16 7.20 -9.03
N SER A 105 -5.79 8.20 -9.85
CA SER A 105 -6.32 8.33 -11.19
C SER A 105 -5.61 7.43 -12.21
N LEU A 106 -4.56 6.72 -11.80
CA LEU A 106 -3.85 5.80 -12.69
C LEU A 106 -4.77 4.66 -13.13
N ILE A 107 -4.65 4.28 -14.39
CA ILE A 107 -5.44 3.17 -14.95
C ILE A 107 -5.01 1.87 -14.23
N LEU A 108 -6.00 1.03 -13.88
CA LEU A 108 -5.74 -0.18 -13.10
C LEU A 108 -4.74 -1.14 -13.77
N THR A 109 -4.75 -1.22 -15.11
CA THR A 109 -3.77 -2.06 -15.81
C THR A 109 -2.34 -1.58 -15.58
N ASP A 110 -2.13 -0.27 -15.52
CA ASP A 110 -0.80 0.30 -15.25
C ASP A 110 -0.39 0.06 -13.81
N LEU A 111 -1.35 0.14 -12.87
CA LEU A 111 -1.09 -0.19 -11.47
C LEU A 111 -0.66 -1.65 -11.33
N ILE A 112 -1.36 -2.57 -11.99
CA ILE A 112 -1.03 -4.00 -11.98
C ILE A 112 0.38 -4.23 -12.51
N GLU A 113 0.79 -3.54 -13.57
CA GLU A 113 2.15 -3.65 -14.10
C GLU A 113 3.19 -3.24 -13.05
N LYS A 114 2.94 -2.13 -12.33
CA LYS A 114 3.84 -1.69 -11.26
C LYS A 114 3.92 -2.73 -10.14
N VAL A 115 2.79 -3.28 -9.73
CA VAL A 115 2.74 -4.33 -8.71
C VAL A 115 3.58 -5.54 -9.14
N LYS A 116 3.42 -5.98 -10.38
CA LYS A 116 4.20 -7.10 -10.92
C LYS A 116 5.70 -6.80 -10.89
N ASN A 117 6.09 -5.58 -11.26
CA ASN A 117 7.49 -5.19 -11.29
C ASN A 117 8.13 -5.26 -9.90
N TYR A 118 7.41 -4.87 -8.86
CA TYR A 118 7.92 -4.90 -7.48
C TYR A 118 7.89 -6.29 -6.85
N THR A 119 7.13 -7.22 -7.41
CA THR A 119 6.94 -8.54 -6.81
C THR A 119 7.60 -9.68 -7.58
N GLN A 120 8.37 -9.35 -8.58
CA GLN A 120 9.11 -10.36 -9.35
C GLN A 120 10.21 -11.02 -8.53
#